data_a95248be9d16efedf120838b7ca93927
#
_entry.id   a95248be9d16efedf120838b7ca93927
#
_cell.length_a   1.000
_cell.length_b   1.000
_cell.length_c   1.000
_cell.angle_alpha   90.00
_cell.angle_beta   90.00
_cell.angle_gamma   90.00
#
_symmetry.space_group_name_H-M   'P 1'
#
loop_
_entity.id
_entity.type
_entity.pdbx_description
1 polymer ?
#
loop_
_entity_poly.entity_id
_entity_poly.type
_entity_poly.pdbx_seq_one_letter_code
_entity_poly.pdbx_strand_id
1 'polypeptide(L)'
;MIGIGTAANVAAIVVGGCIGLTLRGGLKEHYQQAIIRTLGLCTLFIGAAGALPGPVCVEGGSLAGVPMGQTLGMILSLALGTLLGERLDFEGKMERLGAWLKARAAREGDSTFIQGFVTASLTVCIGAMAIVGAIQDGLSGDPSTLFTKSILDFMIVMIFAAAYGRGAIFSALPVGVLQGAVTLCAGLLAPVFSQDIIDNLSFLGSILIFCVGINLAFGSRFRVANMLPALVIGAVYTALI
;
A
#
# COMPACT_ATOMS: atom_id res chain seq x y z
N MET A 1 -14.06 -17.82 -10.94
CA MET A 1 -13.84 -16.90 -12.09
C MET A 1 -12.59 -16.09 -11.79
N ILE A 2 -11.60 -16.20 -12.66
CA ILE A 2 -10.32 -15.47 -12.52
C ILE A 2 -10.58 -13.96 -12.56
N GLY A 3 -9.98 -13.19 -11.66
CA GLY A 3 -10.07 -11.73 -11.57
C GLY A 3 -11.27 -11.17 -10.79
N ILE A 4 -12.13 -12.04 -10.24
CA ILE A 4 -13.29 -11.58 -9.47
C ILE A 4 -12.86 -10.91 -8.15
N GLY A 5 -11.77 -11.36 -7.54
CA GLY A 5 -11.21 -10.75 -6.34
C GLY A 5 -10.73 -9.33 -6.59
N THR A 6 -10.00 -9.11 -7.70
CA THR A 6 -9.57 -7.76 -8.11
C THR A 6 -10.75 -6.85 -8.40
N ALA A 7 -11.77 -7.35 -9.14
CA ALA A 7 -12.97 -6.57 -9.44
C ALA A 7 -13.73 -6.18 -8.16
N ALA A 8 -13.86 -7.12 -7.22
CA ALA A 8 -14.49 -6.86 -5.93
C ALA A 8 -13.72 -5.81 -5.11
N ASN A 9 -12.38 -5.87 -5.10
CA ASN A 9 -11.56 -4.88 -4.39
C ASN A 9 -11.71 -3.48 -4.99
N VAL A 10 -11.64 -3.37 -6.31
CA VAL A 10 -11.86 -2.08 -7.01
C VAL A 10 -13.25 -1.53 -6.70
N ALA A 11 -14.30 -2.38 -6.76
CA ALA A 11 -15.65 -1.97 -6.41
C ALA A 11 -15.76 -1.53 -4.94
N ALA A 12 -15.14 -2.25 -4.02
CA ALA A 12 -15.11 -1.91 -2.59
C ALA A 12 -14.45 -0.55 -2.34
N ILE A 13 -13.32 -0.26 -2.99
CA ILE A 13 -12.64 1.04 -2.92
C ILE A 13 -13.56 2.17 -3.42
N VAL A 14 -14.22 1.98 -4.55
CA VAL A 14 -15.12 2.99 -5.12
C VAL A 14 -16.33 3.23 -4.20
N VAL A 15 -16.98 2.16 -3.72
CA VAL A 15 -18.15 2.27 -2.83
C VAL A 15 -17.76 2.90 -1.49
N GLY A 16 -16.68 2.42 -0.87
CA GLY A 16 -16.15 2.99 0.38
C GLY A 16 -15.82 4.47 0.22
N GLY A 17 -15.13 4.82 -0.87
CA GLY A 17 -14.81 6.21 -1.16
C GLY A 17 -16.04 7.09 -1.40
N CYS A 18 -17.07 6.60 -2.08
CA CYS A 18 -18.33 7.33 -2.26
C CYS A 18 -19.03 7.58 -0.91
N ILE A 19 -19.09 6.58 -0.03
CA ILE A 19 -19.62 6.73 1.32
C ILE A 19 -18.78 7.74 2.12
N GLY A 20 -17.45 7.65 2.05
CA GLY A 20 -16.56 8.61 2.70
C GLY A 20 -16.80 10.05 2.26
N LEU A 21 -17.09 10.28 0.98
CA LEU A 21 -17.43 11.63 0.48
C LEU A 21 -18.71 12.18 1.06
N THR A 22 -19.73 11.35 1.30
CA THR A 22 -20.98 11.81 1.95
C THR A 22 -20.72 12.25 3.38
N LEU A 23 -19.82 11.55 4.09
CA LEU A 23 -19.40 11.90 5.43
C LEU A 23 -18.60 13.21 5.47
N ARG A 24 -17.76 13.46 4.45
CA ARG A 24 -16.96 14.69 4.34
C ARG A 24 -17.82 15.97 4.35
N GLY A 25 -18.99 15.95 3.72
CA GLY A 25 -19.88 17.12 3.59
C GLY A 25 -20.36 17.69 4.93
N GLY A 26 -20.31 16.89 6.01
CA GLY A 26 -20.67 17.32 7.38
C GLY A 26 -19.49 17.60 8.30
N LEU A 27 -18.25 17.35 7.87
CA LEU A 27 -17.05 17.47 8.71
C LEU A 27 -16.35 18.82 8.49
N LYS A 28 -16.24 19.63 9.56
CA LYS A 28 -15.41 20.83 9.56
C LYS A 28 -13.94 20.43 9.40
N GLU A 29 -13.11 21.32 8.83
CA GLU A 29 -11.69 21.08 8.54
C GLU A 29 -10.90 20.60 9.76
N HIS A 30 -11.18 21.12 10.95
CA HIS A 30 -10.57 20.67 12.19
C HIS A 30 -10.78 19.18 12.45
N TYR A 31 -12.00 18.64 12.23
CA TYR A 31 -12.28 17.22 12.40
C TYR A 31 -11.59 16.37 11.33
N GLN A 32 -11.51 16.86 10.08
CA GLN A 32 -10.79 16.17 9.01
C GLN A 32 -9.30 16.00 9.36
N GLN A 33 -8.66 17.06 9.85
CA GLN A 33 -7.26 16.99 10.28
C GLN A 33 -7.05 16.06 11.49
N ALA A 34 -7.96 16.08 12.46
CA ALA A 34 -7.91 15.17 13.61
C ALA A 34 -8.02 13.70 13.15
N ILE A 35 -8.93 13.39 12.23
CA ILE A 35 -9.09 12.06 11.64
C ILE A 35 -7.81 11.64 10.91
N ILE A 36 -7.22 12.51 10.07
CA ILE A 36 -5.98 12.21 9.34
C ILE A 36 -4.85 11.84 10.30
N ARG A 37 -4.65 12.61 11.37
CA ARG A 37 -3.61 12.32 12.36
C ARG A 37 -3.87 11.01 13.11
N THR A 38 -5.11 10.75 13.50
CA THR A 38 -5.49 9.49 14.15
C THR A 38 -5.26 8.29 13.22
N LEU A 39 -5.62 8.43 11.94
CA LEU A 39 -5.31 7.41 10.93
C LEU A 39 -3.82 7.21 10.76
N GLY A 40 -3.04 8.29 10.78
CA GLY A 40 -1.59 8.22 10.77
C GLY A 40 -1.06 7.33 11.89
N LEU A 41 -1.55 7.52 13.12
CA LEU A 41 -1.19 6.67 14.25
C LEU A 41 -1.60 5.20 14.02
N CYS A 42 -2.84 4.95 13.58
CA CYS A 42 -3.30 3.59 13.28
C CYS A 42 -2.42 2.92 12.21
N THR A 43 -2.13 3.64 11.11
CA THR A 43 -1.29 3.15 10.02
C THR A 43 0.15 2.86 10.49
N LEU A 44 0.69 3.72 11.37
CA LEU A 44 2.00 3.53 11.98
C LEU A 44 2.05 2.25 12.82
N PHE A 45 1.03 2.01 13.67
CA PHE A 45 0.95 0.77 14.45
C PHE A 45 0.76 -0.46 13.57
N ILE A 46 -0.04 -0.39 12.50
CA ILE A 46 -0.19 -1.50 11.54
C ILE A 46 1.14 -1.80 10.85
N GLY A 47 1.86 -0.77 10.40
CA GLY A 47 3.19 -0.94 9.80
C GLY A 47 4.20 -1.53 10.79
N ALA A 48 4.23 -1.03 12.02
CA ALA A 48 5.10 -1.58 13.07
C ALA A 48 4.78 -3.05 13.36
N ALA A 49 3.51 -3.38 13.56
CA ALA A 49 3.07 -4.76 13.85
C ALA A 49 3.39 -5.72 12.70
N GLY A 50 3.22 -5.29 11.46
CA GLY A 50 3.56 -6.10 10.27
C GLY A 50 5.06 -6.25 10.03
N ALA A 51 5.88 -5.31 10.54
CA ALA A 51 7.34 -5.39 10.46
C ALA A 51 7.98 -6.23 11.58
N LEU A 52 7.30 -6.45 12.71
CA LEU A 52 7.85 -7.20 13.85
C LEU A 52 8.15 -8.68 13.55
N PRO A 53 7.30 -9.44 12.82
CA PRO A 53 7.58 -10.87 12.56
C PRO A 53 8.84 -11.12 11.73
N GLY A 54 9.31 -10.15 10.93
CA GLY A 54 10.51 -10.28 10.12
C GLY A 54 11.80 -10.35 10.95
N PRO A 55 12.06 -9.34 11.82
CA PRO A 55 13.30 -9.28 12.60
C PRO A 55 13.28 -10.05 13.93
N VAL A 56 12.11 -10.47 14.40
CA VAL A 56 11.98 -11.10 15.72
C VAL A 56 11.84 -12.61 15.57
N CYS A 57 12.96 -13.34 15.66
CA CYS A 57 12.91 -14.78 15.81
C CYS A 57 12.71 -15.13 17.30
N VAL A 58 11.74 -15.99 17.58
CA VAL A 58 11.53 -16.55 18.91
C VAL A 58 12.09 -17.97 18.90
N GLU A 59 13.28 -18.17 19.46
CA GLU A 59 13.85 -19.50 19.67
C GLU A 59 13.77 -19.87 21.16
N GLY A 60 13.14 -21.01 21.46
CA GLY A 60 13.07 -21.55 22.82
C GLY A 60 12.33 -20.65 23.83
N GLY A 61 11.41 -19.78 23.41
CA GLY A 61 10.64 -18.88 24.29
C GLY A 61 11.37 -17.59 24.68
N SER A 62 12.55 -17.33 24.13
CA SER A 62 13.27 -16.06 24.25
C SER A 62 13.36 -15.33 22.92
N LEU A 63 13.36 -13.99 22.95
CA LEU A 63 13.60 -13.15 21.79
C LEU A 63 15.04 -13.38 21.32
N ALA A 64 15.23 -14.17 20.27
CA ALA A 64 16.48 -14.24 19.54
C ALA A 64 16.62 -12.98 18.68
N GLY A 65 17.81 -12.41 18.66
CA GLY A 65 18.08 -11.16 17.90
C GLY A 65 17.81 -11.33 16.42
N VAL A 66 17.76 -10.20 15.73
CA VAL A 66 17.55 -10.12 14.27
C VAL A 66 18.68 -10.87 13.54
N PRO A 67 18.41 -11.86 12.69
CA PRO A 67 19.44 -12.50 11.88
C PRO A 67 20.18 -11.46 11.05
N MET A 68 21.51 -11.51 11.08
CA MET A 68 22.36 -10.51 10.40
C MET A 68 22.06 -10.41 8.90
N GLY A 69 21.75 -11.54 8.24
CA GLY A 69 21.39 -11.56 6.82
C GLY A 69 20.11 -10.79 6.51
N GLN A 70 19.08 -10.93 7.34
CA GLN A 70 17.82 -10.17 7.16
C GLN A 70 18.03 -8.67 7.42
N THR A 71 18.84 -8.31 8.42
CA THR A 71 19.16 -6.91 8.70
C THR A 71 19.91 -6.28 7.54
N LEU A 72 20.92 -6.97 6.99
CA LEU A 72 21.66 -6.48 5.82
C LEU A 72 20.74 -6.37 4.59
N GLY A 73 19.91 -7.39 4.34
CA GLY A 73 18.93 -7.37 3.25
C GLY A 73 17.97 -6.19 3.35
N MET A 74 17.45 -5.90 4.54
CA MET A 74 16.59 -4.75 4.80
C MET A 74 17.32 -3.43 4.48
N ILE A 75 18.51 -3.22 5.05
CA ILE A 75 19.28 -1.98 4.88
C ILE A 75 19.62 -1.78 3.40
N LEU A 76 20.14 -2.80 2.73
CA LEU A 76 20.51 -2.72 1.31
C LEU A 76 19.28 -2.47 0.43
N SER A 77 18.18 -3.20 0.67
CA SER A 77 16.96 -3.04 -0.11
C SER A 77 16.37 -1.64 0.03
N LEU A 78 16.26 -1.12 1.25
CA LEU A 78 15.73 0.22 1.49
C LEU A 78 16.68 1.30 0.95
N ALA A 79 17.98 1.20 1.18
CA ALA A 79 18.94 2.21 0.74
C ALA A 79 19.03 2.25 -0.80
N LEU A 80 19.29 1.12 -1.44
CA LEU A 80 19.42 1.05 -2.90
C LEU A 80 18.07 1.32 -3.58
N GLY A 81 16.97 0.80 -3.00
CA GLY A 81 15.63 1.03 -3.50
C GLY A 81 15.24 2.48 -3.48
N THR A 82 15.52 3.18 -2.39
CA THR A 82 15.28 4.63 -2.28
C THR A 82 16.12 5.41 -3.28
N LEU A 83 17.43 5.11 -3.40
CA LEU A 83 18.31 5.77 -4.38
C LEU A 83 17.81 5.58 -5.81
N LEU A 84 17.41 4.36 -6.17
CA LEU A 84 16.85 4.06 -7.48
C LEU A 84 15.53 4.79 -7.70
N GLY A 85 14.65 4.80 -6.69
CA GLY A 85 13.35 5.47 -6.75
C GLY A 85 13.47 6.99 -6.83
N GLU A 86 14.41 7.60 -6.12
CA GLU A 86 14.70 9.04 -6.24
C GLU A 86 15.18 9.38 -7.67
N ARG A 87 16.04 8.54 -8.26
CA ARG A 87 16.47 8.72 -9.65
C ARG A 87 15.34 8.58 -10.66
N LEU A 88 14.39 7.66 -10.41
CA LEU A 88 13.24 7.41 -11.27
C LEU A 88 12.07 8.35 -11.00
N ASP A 89 12.08 9.07 -9.87
CA ASP A 89 11.04 10.01 -9.40
C ASP A 89 9.62 9.41 -9.45
N PHE A 90 9.43 8.27 -8.76
CA PHE A 90 8.11 7.63 -8.70
C PHE A 90 7.07 8.51 -8.02
N GLU A 91 7.45 9.23 -6.95
CA GLU A 91 6.56 10.17 -6.25
C GLU A 91 6.05 11.25 -7.21
N GLY A 92 6.94 11.90 -7.95
CA GLY A 92 6.55 12.89 -8.93
C GLY A 92 5.73 12.32 -10.11
N LYS A 93 5.94 11.05 -10.49
CA LYS A 93 5.08 10.38 -11.47
C LYS A 93 3.67 10.15 -10.92
N MET A 94 3.54 9.71 -9.66
CA MET A 94 2.26 9.55 -8.99
C MET A 94 1.53 10.89 -8.83
N GLU A 95 2.26 11.94 -8.43
CA GLU A 95 1.70 13.30 -8.33
C GLU A 95 1.23 13.82 -9.69
N ARG A 96 2.00 13.61 -10.76
CA ARG A 96 1.62 13.99 -12.14
C ARG A 96 0.37 13.23 -12.60
N LEU A 97 0.28 11.93 -12.31
CA LEU A 97 -0.92 11.15 -12.57
C LEU A 97 -2.11 11.69 -11.77
N GLY A 98 -1.91 11.99 -10.50
CA GLY A 98 -2.91 12.63 -9.63
C GLY A 98 -3.35 14.00 -10.16
N ALA A 99 -2.43 14.83 -10.64
CA ALA A 99 -2.73 16.13 -11.23
C ALA A 99 -3.53 16.00 -12.54
N TRP A 100 -3.17 15.03 -13.38
CA TRP A 100 -3.90 14.73 -14.62
C TRP A 100 -5.33 14.24 -14.33
N LEU A 101 -5.50 13.37 -13.33
CA LEU A 101 -6.82 12.92 -12.86
C LEU A 101 -7.61 14.08 -12.26
N LYS A 102 -6.97 14.93 -11.46
CA LYS A 102 -7.58 16.13 -10.89
C LYS A 102 -8.15 17.05 -11.97
N ALA A 103 -7.37 17.31 -13.01
CA ALA A 103 -7.80 18.17 -14.12
C ALA A 103 -9.06 17.64 -14.84
N ARG A 104 -9.32 16.32 -14.78
CA ARG A 104 -10.48 15.68 -15.44
C ARG A 104 -11.65 15.39 -14.54
N ALA A 105 -11.41 15.13 -13.26
CA ALA A 105 -12.42 14.58 -12.35
C ALA A 105 -12.70 15.45 -11.12
N ALA A 106 -11.81 16.39 -10.77
CA ALA A 106 -12.00 17.24 -9.60
C ALA A 106 -12.85 18.47 -9.93
N ARG A 107 -13.56 18.98 -8.91
CA ARG A 107 -14.21 20.29 -8.97
C ARG A 107 -13.19 21.37 -8.57
N GLU A 108 -13.46 22.60 -8.98
CA GLU A 108 -12.69 23.76 -8.50
C GLU A 108 -12.69 23.79 -6.97
N GLY A 109 -11.49 23.97 -6.36
CA GLY A 109 -11.32 24.04 -4.91
C GLY A 109 -10.91 22.72 -4.21
N ASP A 110 -10.74 21.60 -4.92
CA ASP A 110 -10.33 20.33 -4.31
C ASP A 110 -8.80 20.29 -4.08
N SER A 111 -8.32 21.07 -3.09
CA SER A 111 -6.89 21.26 -2.81
C SER A 111 -6.18 19.96 -2.37
N THR A 112 -6.90 19.07 -1.69
CA THR A 112 -6.36 17.80 -1.13
C THR A 112 -6.45 16.61 -2.08
N PHE A 113 -6.92 16.81 -3.33
CA PHE A 113 -7.14 15.70 -4.28
C PHE A 113 -5.88 14.87 -4.54
N ILE A 114 -4.76 15.54 -4.89
CA ILE A 114 -3.50 14.85 -5.23
C ILE A 114 -2.98 14.10 -4.01
N GLN A 115 -2.98 14.73 -2.85
CA GLN A 115 -2.55 14.11 -1.59
C GLN A 115 -3.42 12.89 -1.27
N GLY A 116 -4.74 13.01 -1.37
CA GLY A 116 -5.66 11.89 -1.14
C GLY A 116 -5.45 10.74 -2.11
N PHE A 117 -5.23 11.04 -3.41
CA PHE A 117 -4.92 10.03 -4.42
C PHE A 117 -3.61 9.29 -4.11
N VAL A 118 -2.51 10.03 -3.90
CA VAL A 118 -1.18 9.44 -3.66
C VAL A 118 -1.19 8.62 -2.38
N THR A 119 -1.67 9.19 -1.27
CA THR A 119 -1.67 8.52 0.03
C THR A 119 -2.55 7.26 0.02
N ALA A 120 -3.78 7.35 -0.49
CA ALA A 120 -4.66 6.18 -0.58
C ALA A 120 -4.05 5.10 -1.48
N SER A 121 -3.53 5.47 -2.65
CA SER A 121 -2.90 4.53 -3.58
C SER A 121 -1.72 3.80 -2.95
N LEU A 122 -0.83 4.52 -2.28
CA LEU A 122 0.31 3.91 -1.60
C LEU A 122 -0.16 2.96 -0.49
N THR A 123 -1.10 3.40 0.36
CA THR A 123 -1.57 2.60 1.48
C THR A 123 -2.24 1.29 1.04
N VAL A 124 -3.07 1.32 -0.01
CA VAL A 124 -3.81 0.14 -0.46
C VAL A 124 -3.05 -0.73 -1.47
N CYS A 125 -2.06 -0.18 -2.20
CA CYS A 125 -1.23 -0.97 -3.12
C CYS A 125 -0.07 -1.69 -2.43
N ILE A 126 0.46 -1.12 -1.33
CA ILE A 126 1.58 -1.71 -0.58
C ILE A 126 1.06 -2.81 0.33
N GLY A 127 1.59 -4.02 0.17
CA GLY A 127 1.29 -5.14 1.04
C GLY A 127 1.26 -6.48 0.31
N ALA A 128 1.72 -7.53 1.00
CA ALA A 128 1.79 -8.89 0.46
C ALA A 128 0.42 -9.42 0.03
N MET A 129 -0.66 -9.07 0.74
CA MET A 129 -2.03 -9.53 0.41
C MET A 129 -2.48 -9.10 -1.00
N ALA A 130 -2.01 -7.95 -1.51
CA ALA A 130 -2.35 -7.50 -2.86
C ALA A 130 -1.74 -8.43 -3.93
N ILE A 131 -0.51 -8.88 -3.70
CA ILE A 131 0.26 -9.73 -4.63
C ILE A 131 -0.18 -11.18 -4.48
N VAL A 132 -0.13 -11.72 -3.25
CA VAL A 132 -0.49 -13.11 -2.96
C VAL A 132 -1.93 -13.41 -3.35
N GLY A 133 -2.86 -12.54 -2.96
CA GLY A 133 -4.27 -12.71 -3.31
C GLY A 133 -4.53 -12.64 -4.81
N ALA A 134 -3.80 -11.76 -5.54
CA ALA A 134 -3.92 -11.67 -6.99
C ALA A 134 -3.31 -12.91 -7.70
N ILE A 135 -2.22 -13.49 -7.16
CA ILE A 135 -1.66 -14.75 -7.66
C ILE A 135 -2.64 -15.91 -7.40
N GLN A 136 -3.21 -16.02 -6.20
CA GLN A 136 -4.20 -17.05 -5.86
C GLN A 136 -5.44 -16.96 -6.75
N ASP A 137 -6.00 -15.76 -6.92
CA ASP A 137 -7.15 -15.53 -7.81
C ASP A 137 -6.82 -15.89 -9.27
N GLY A 138 -5.61 -15.59 -9.73
CA GLY A 138 -5.14 -15.90 -11.09
C GLY A 138 -4.86 -17.37 -11.36
N LEU A 139 -4.33 -18.12 -10.38
CA LEU A 139 -3.95 -19.53 -10.54
C LEU A 139 -5.09 -20.50 -10.22
N SER A 140 -5.73 -20.31 -9.08
CA SER A 140 -6.76 -21.23 -8.57
C SER A 140 -8.17 -20.71 -8.69
N GLY A 141 -8.35 -19.43 -9.06
CA GLY A 141 -9.65 -18.77 -9.05
C GLY A 141 -10.21 -18.59 -7.64
N ASP A 142 -9.34 -18.64 -6.60
CA ASP A 142 -9.72 -18.41 -5.21
C ASP A 142 -9.56 -16.92 -4.84
N PRO A 143 -10.68 -16.17 -4.70
CA PRO A 143 -10.65 -14.74 -4.41
C PRO A 143 -10.64 -14.43 -2.90
N SER A 144 -10.58 -15.43 -2.00
CA SER A 144 -10.82 -15.26 -0.56
C SER A 144 -9.90 -14.21 0.09
N THR A 145 -8.60 -14.24 -0.25
CA THR A 145 -7.62 -13.25 0.22
C THR A 145 -7.94 -11.84 -0.27
N LEU A 146 -8.32 -11.69 -1.55
CA LEU A 146 -8.72 -10.39 -2.10
C LEU A 146 -10.05 -9.91 -1.56
N PHE A 147 -11.00 -10.79 -1.22
CA PHE A 147 -12.24 -10.38 -0.55
C PHE A 147 -11.98 -9.85 0.86
N THR A 148 -11.11 -10.51 1.63
CA THR A 148 -10.69 -10.00 2.94
C THR A 148 -10.02 -8.64 2.78
N LYS A 149 -9.11 -8.51 1.81
CA LYS A 149 -8.46 -7.23 1.49
C LYS A 149 -9.48 -6.17 1.06
N SER A 150 -10.51 -6.53 0.29
CA SER A 150 -11.54 -5.60 -0.16
C SER A 150 -12.27 -4.94 1.01
N ILE A 151 -12.53 -5.67 2.09
CA ILE A 151 -13.15 -5.13 3.31
C ILE A 151 -12.20 -4.11 3.96
N LEU A 152 -10.92 -4.43 4.06
CA LEU A 152 -9.90 -3.52 4.63
C LEU A 152 -9.75 -2.26 3.77
N ASP A 153 -9.59 -2.41 2.47
CA ASP A 153 -9.43 -1.29 1.54
C ASP A 153 -10.68 -0.39 1.48
N PHE A 154 -11.88 -0.99 1.55
CA PHE A 154 -13.14 -0.26 1.70
C PHE A 154 -13.11 0.68 2.90
N MET A 155 -12.75 0.16 4.07
CA MET A 155 -12.70 0.94 5.32
C MET A 155 -11.64 2.05 5.25
N ILE A 156 -10.45 1.71 4.77
CA ILE A 156 -9.32 2.65 4.65
C ILE A 156 -9.70 3.79 3.69
N VAL A 157 -10.19 3.45 2.49
CA VAL A 157 -10.51 4.46 1.47
C VAL A 157 -11.74 5.27 1.87
N MET A 158 -12.73 4.70 2.56
CA MET A 158 -13.85 5.44 3.12
C MET A 158 -13.37 6.56 4.04
N ILE A 159 -12.43 6.25 4.93
CA ILE A 159 -11.90 7.22 5.88
C ILE A 159 -11.01 8.25 5.15
N PHE A 160 -10.17 7.81 4.21
CA PHE A 160 -9.36 8.75 3.41
C PHE A 160 -10.22 9.67 2.54
N ALA A 161 -11.33 9.17 1.97
CA ALA A 161 -12.24 10.01 1.20
C ALA A 161 -12.98 11.03 2.07
N ALA A 162 -13.32 10.66 3.31
CA ALA A 162 -13.88 11.60 4.29
C ALA A 162 -12.87 12.69 4.66
N ALA A 163 -11.58 12.36 4.76
CA ALA A 163 -10.52 13.30 5.13
C ALA A 163 -9.99 14.11 3.93
N TYR A 164 -9.58 13.44 2.86
CA TYR A 164 -8.94 14.07 1.71
C TYR A 164 -9.86 14.37 0.53
N GLY A 165 -11.04 13.74 0.48
CA GLY A 165 -12.01 13.94 -0.59
C GLY A 165 -11.84 12.97 -1.76
N ARG A 166 -12.27 13.45 -2.95
CA ARG A 166 -12.44 12.60 -4.13
C ARG A 166 -11.18 11.89 -4.60
N GLY A 167 -10.00 12.48 -4.37
CA GLY A 167 -8.74 11.90 -4.79
C GLY A 167 -8.53 10.48 -4.28
N ALA A 168 -8.98 10.19 -3.06
CA ALA A 168 -8.84 8.85 -2.47
C ALA A 168 -9.57 7.75 -3.26
N ILE A 169 -10.72 8.06 -3.90
CA ILE A 169 -11.46 7.09 -4.72
C ILE A 169 -10.66 6.63 -5.93
N PHE A 170 -9.88 7.55 -6.51
CA PHE A 170 -9.06 7.24 -7.68
C PHE A 170 -7.92 6.28 -7.41
N SER A 171 -7.65 5.93 -6.13
CA SER A 171 -6.76 4.81 -5.78
C SER A 171 -7.25 3.45 -6.35
N ALA A 172 -8.53 3.34 -6.70
CA ALA A 172 -9.07 2.19 -7.41
C ALA A 172 -8.34 1.90 -8.74
N LEU A 173 -7.82 2.95 -9.41
CA LEU A 173 -7.09 2.80 -10.69
C LEU A 173 -5.75 2.06 -10.51
N PRO A 174 -4.79 2.55 -9.71
CA PRO A 174 -3.53 1.84 -9.51
C PRO A 174 -3.73 0.46 -8.87
N VAL A 175 -4.71 0.29 -7.98
CA VAL A 175 -5.04 -1.03 -7.42
C VAL A 175 -5.53 -1.98 -8.51
N GLY A 176 -6.48 -1.55 -9.34
CA GLY A 176 -7.00 -2.37 -10.45
C GLY A 176 -5.92 -2.75 -11.46
N VAL A 177 -5.02 -1.80 -11.80
CA VAL A 177 -3.88 -2.06 -12.68
C VAL A 177 -2.89 -3.04 -12.04
N LEU A 178 -2.48 -2.80 -10.80
CA LEU A 178 -1.51 -3.64 -10.11
C LEU A 178 -2.03 -5.07 -9.91
N GLN A 179 -3.18 -5.21 -9.26
CA GLN A 179 -3.76 -6.54 -8.98
C GLN A 179 -4.18 -7.24 -10.27
N GLY A 180 -4.77 -6.52 -11.22
CA GLY A 180 -5.14 -7.08 -12.52
C GLY A 180 -3.93 -7.59 -13.30
N ALA A 181 -2.83 -6.83 -13.33
CA ALA A 181 -1.59 -7.27 -13.96
C ALA A 181 -1.02 -8.51 -13.28
N VAL A 182 -0.98 -8.54 -11.94
CA VAL A 182 -0.49 -9.71 -11.18
C VAL A 182 -1.38 -10.93 -11.41
N THR A 183 -2.72 -10.76 -11.39
CA THR A 183 -3.68 -11.86 -11.66
C THR A 183 -3.48 -12.43 -13.07
N LEU A 184 -3.32 -11.58 -14.08
CA LEU A 184 -3.11 -12.01 -15.46
C LEU A 184 -1.75 -12.69 -15.66
N CYS A 185 -0.73 -12.24 -14.94
CA CYS A 185 0.63 -12.80 -15.00
C CYS A 185 0.87 -13.90 -13.95
N ALA A 186 -0.15 -14.35 -13.22
CA ALA A 186 -0.01 -15.26 -12.07
C ALA A 186 0.78 -16.54 -12.40
N GLY A 187 0.53 -17.14 -13.56
CA GLY A 187 1.23 -18.34 -14.00
C GLY A 187 2.75 -18.16 -14.20
N LEU A 188 3.18 -16.94 -14.55
CA LEU A 188 4.60 -16.59 -14.70
C LEU A 188 5.23 -16.17 -13.37
N LEU A 189 4.43 -15.58 -12.49
CA LEU A 189 4.91 -15.03 -11.21
C LEU A 189 4.96 -16.08 -10.11
N ALA A 190 4.02 -17.02 -10.06
CA ALA A 190 3.93 -18.00 -8.99
C ALA A 190 5.23 -18.80 -8.74
N PRO A 191 5.98 -19.25 -9.75
CA PRO A 191 7.24 -19.96 -9.52
C PRO A 191 8.34 -19.11 -8.89
N VAL A 192 8.23 -17.78 -9.03
CA VAL A 192 9.22 -16.81 -8.53
C VAL A 192 8.92 -16.42 -7.09
N PHE A 193 7.64 -16.40 -6.70
CA PHE A 193 7.21 -15.96 -5.37
C PHE A 193 7.23 -17.15 -4.37
N SER A 194 8.44 -17.51 -3.89
CA SER A 194 8.58 -18.41 -2.75
C SER A 194 8.01 -17.78 -1.47
N GLN A 195 7.73 -18.60 -0.44
CA GLN A 195 7.24 -18.10 0.85
C GLN A 195 8.19 -17.05 1.47
N ASP A 196 9.50 -17.29 1.38
CA ASP A 196 10.52 -16.38 1.88
C ASP A 196 10.49 -15.01 1.20
N ILE A 197 10.26 -14.98 -0.12
CA ILE A 197 10.09 -13.73 -0.88
C ILE A 197 8.82 -13.01 -0.44
N ILE A 198 7.71 -13.73 -0.24
CA ILE A 198 6.45 -13.16 0.24
C ILE A 198 6.62 -12.56 1.63
N ASP A 199 7.29 -13.26 2.52
CA ASP A 199 7.54 -12.81 3.90
C ASP A 199 8.44 -11.58 3.92
N ASN A 200 9.48 -11.53 3.08
CA ASN A 200 10.34 -10.35 2.93
C ASN A 200 9.58 -9.17 2.33
N LEU A 201 8.74 -9.40 1.30
CA LEU A 201 7.89 -8.35 0.74
C LEU A 201 6.90 -7.81 1.78
N SER A 202 6.33 -8.70 2.60
CA SER A 202 5.44 -8.31 3.71
C SER A 202 6.18 -7.44 4.74
N PHE A 203 7.39 -7.84 5.10
CA PHE A 203 8.25 -7.12 6.02
C PHE A 203 8.63 -5.73 5.49
N LEU A 204 9.22 -5.64 4.29
CA LEU A 204 9.60 -4.37 3.67
C LEU A 204 8.38 -3.48 3.41
N GLY A 205 7.28 -4.07 2.93
CA GLY A 205 6.01 -3.37 2.73
C GLY A 205 5.47 -2.75 4.01
N SER A 206 5.59 -3.47 5.13
CA SER A 206 5.18 -2.97 6.44
C SER A 206 6.02 -1.78 6.91
N ILE A 207 7.32 -1.76 6.60
CA ILE A 207 8.18 -0.59 6.85
C ILE A 207 7.72 0.62 6.01
N LEU A 208 7.35 0.40 4.76
CA LEU A 208 6.83 1.48 3.93
C LEU A 208 5.48 2.01 4.46
N ILE A 209 4.59 1.11 4.92
CA ILE A 209 3.32 1.49 5.57
C ILE A 209 3.59 2.28 6.85
N PHE A 210 4.60 1.92 7.64
CA PHE A 210 5.03 2.69 8.80
C PHE A 210 5.44 4.12 8.41
N CYS A 211 6.22 4.29 7.33
CA CYS A 211 6.59 5.60 6.80
C CYS A 211 5.37 6.41 6.31
N VAL A 212 4.36 5.75 5.70
CA VAL A 212 3.07 6.41 5.36
C VAL A 212 2.39 6.89 6.64
N GLY A 213 2.37 6.08 7.70
CA GLY A 213 1.82 6.46 9.00
C GLY A 213 2.49 7.69 9.60
N ILE A 214 3.82 7.79 9.52
CA ILE A 214 4.58 8.99 9.93
C ILE A 214 4.14 10.21 9.11
N ASN A 215 4.04 10.07 7.79
CA ASN A 215 3.64 11.17 6.92
C ASN A 215 2.22 11.68 7.24
N LEU A 216 1.30 10.79 7.57
CA LEU A 216 -0.07 11.13 7.96
C LEU A 216 -0.13 11.83 9.33
N ALA A 217 0.61 11.30 10.32
CA ALA A 217 0.54 11.80 11.69
C ALA A 217 1.30 13.11 11.90
N PHE A 218 2.48 13.25 11.25
CA PHE A 218 3.44 14.33 11.52
C PHE A 218 3.74 15.22 10.31
N GLY A 219 3.05 15.01 9.19
CA GLY A 219 3.30 15.68 7.92
C GLY A 219 4.35 14.96 7.07
N SER A 220 4.40 15.30 5.79
CA SER A 220 5.25 14.62 4.81
C SER A 220 6.74 14.70 5.19
N ARG A 221 7.35 13.55 5.46
CA ARG A 221 8.76 13.37 5.83
C ARG A 221 9.48 12.43 4.88
N PHE A 222 8.76 11.44 4.35
CA PHE A 222 9.28 10.40 3.47
C PHE A 222 8.59 10.43 2.11
N ARG A 223 9.36 10.32 1.05
CA ARG A 223 8.85 10.11 -0.32
C ARG A 223 8.64 8.61 -0.53
N VAL A 224 7.54 8.08 0.05
CA VAL A 224 7.31 6.64 0.15
C VAL A 224 7.19 5.97 -1.22
N ALA A 225 6.64 6.65 -2.23
CA ALA A 225 6.60 6.11 -3.59
C ALA A 225 8.00 5.87 -4.15
N ASN A 226 8.99 6.70 -3.79
CA ASN A 226 10.38 6.51 -4.20
C ASN A 226 11.07 5.36 -3.43
N MET A 227 10.47 4.85 -2.35
CA MET A 227 10.96 3.65 -1.65
C MET A 227 10.42 2.35 -2.26
N LEU A 228 9.41 2.38 -3.15
CA LEU A 228 8.82 1.17 -3.75
C LEU A 228 9.82 0.21 -4.43
N PRO A 229 10.89 0.69 -5.13
CA PRO A 229 11.88 -0.24 -5.69
C PRO A 229 12.58 -1.12 -4.65
N ALA A 230 12.55 -0.74 -3.36
CA ALA A 230 13.09 -1.58 -2.29
C ALA A 230 12.40 -2.95 -2.21
N LEU A 231 11.11 -3.03 -2.55
CA LEU A 231 10.37 -4.28 -2.59
C LEU A 231 10.96 -5.24 -3.66
N VAL A 232 11.28 -4.71 -4.84
CA VAL A 232 11.88 -5.50 -5.92
C VAL A 232 13.30 -5.94 -5.55
N ILE A 233 14.11 -5.04 -5.01
CA ILE A 233 15.47 -5.35 -4.58
C ILE A 233 15.46 -6.38 -3.45
N GLY A 234 14.53 -6.26 -2.49
CA GLY A 234 14.35 -7.22 -1.41
C GLY A 234 13.95 -8.60 -1.92
N ALA A 235 13.03 -8.68 -2.88
CA ALA A 235 12.65 -9.95 -3.51
C ALA A 235 13.85 -10.60 -4.23
N VAL A 236 14.63 -9.83 -4.99
CA VAL A 236 15.85 -10.32 -5.66
C VAL A 236 16.90 -10.76 -4.64
N TYR A 237 17.11 -9.98 -3.58
CA TYR A 237 18.05 -10.36 -2.51
C TYR A 237 17.68 -11.71 -1.88
N THR A 238 16.40 -11.91 -1.53
CA THR A 238 15.91 -13.17 -0.95
C THR A 238 16.01 -14.35 -1.95
N ALA A 239 15.84 -14.11 -3.24
CA ALA A 239 15.98 -15.15 -4.25
C ALA A 239 17.44 -15.59 -4.49
N LEU A 240 18.42 -14.78 -4.09
CA LEU A 240 19.85 -15.07 -4.30
C LEU A 240 20.53 -15.73 -3.09
N ILE A 241 19.91 -15.71 -1.92
CA ILE A 241 20.43 -16.25 -0.66
C ILE A 241 19.64 -17.48 -0.25
#